data_65c38d7cc5d908a5d686b6af588d176b
#
_entry.id   65c38d7cc5d908a5d686b6af588d176b
#
_cell.length_a   1.000
_cell.length_b   1.000
_cell.length_c   1.000
_cell.angle_alpha   90.00
_cell.angle_beta   90.00
_cell.angle_gamma   90.00
#
_symmetry.space_group_name_H-M   'P 1'
#
loop_
_entity.id
_entity.type
_entity.pdbx_description
1 polymer ?
#
loop_
_entity_poly.entity_id
_entity_poly.type
_entity_poly.pdbx_seq_one_letter_code
_entity_poly.pdbx_strand_id
1 'polypeptide(L)'
;MRRTWTWTFDLPPDRLWPVLADTERFNEAMGLPAYTLEPTLQPNGTVVRRGRGKTAGFALEWEEKPYEWIAGRHFRQSRLFTKGPFRRFGPVFDIEPDGKGGSHVTYALEWEPLSLVGRAFGARLAAQAGEAVGRRTLEAVAFARGKRAGGRLTP
;
A
#
# COMPACT_ATOMS: atom_id res chain seq x y z
N MET A 1 0.52 6.41 -15.17
CA MET A 1 1.92 5.91 -15.04
C MET A 1 1.90 4.76 -14.03
N ARG A 2 2.86 3.85 -14.13
CA ARG A 2 2.97 2.69 -13.22
C ARG A 2 4.44 2.39 -12.98
N ARG A 3 4.78 2.02 -11.74
CA ARG A 3 6.07 1.45 -11.37
C ARG A 3 5.84 0.18 -10.60
N THR A 4 6.60 -0.86 -10.88
CA THR A 4 6.40 -2.20 -10.33
C THR A 4 7.67 -2.71 -9.68
N TRP A 5 7.53 -3.42 -8.57
CA TRP A 5 8.57 -4.15 -7.88
C TRP A 5 8.09 -5.58 -7.65
N THR A 6 9.02 -6.51 -7.64
CA THR A 6 8.74 -7.92 -7.38
C THR A 6 9.72 -8.43 -6.34
N TRP A 7 9.22 -9.16 -5.35
CA TRP A 7 10.02 -9.76 -4.30
C TRP A 7 9.59 -11.21 -4.07
N THR A 8 10.51 -12.00 -3.53
CA THR A 8 10.22 -13.34 -3.02
C THR A 8 10.47 -13.35 -1.51
N PHE A 9 9.51 -13.85 -0.75
CA PHE A 9 9.59 -13.95 0.70
C PHE A 9 9.38 -15.41 1.11
N ASP A 10 10.18 -15.90 2.07
CA ASP A 10 10.02 -17.22 2.65
C ASP A 10 8.92 -17.24 3.73
N LEU A 11 7.74 -16.78 3.35
CA LEU A 11 6.54 -16.80 4.18
C LEU A 11 5.33 -17.04 3.26
N PRO A 12 4.43 -17.98 3.57
CA PRO A 12 3.29 -18.27 2.70
C PRO A 12 2.30 -17.10 2.64
N PRO A 13 1.49 -17.01 1.56
CA PRO A 13 0.61 -15.87 1.30
C PRO A 13 -0.33 -15.51 2.45
N ASP A 14 -0.92 -16.49 3.12
CA ASP A 14 -1.84 -16.31 4.26
C ASP A 14 -1.16 -15.63 5.46
N ARG A 15 0.13 -15.90 5.66
CA ARG A 15 0.93 -15.31 6.72
C ARG A 15 1.50 -13.94 6.34
N LEU A 16 1.74 -13.72 5.06
CA LEU A 16 2.29 -12.47 4.53
C LEU A 16 1.20 -11.39 4.35
N TRP A 17 -0.02 -11.81 4.01
CA TRP A 17 -1.16 -10.92 3.76
C TRP A 17 -1.42 -9.88 4.87
N PRO A 18 -1.50 -10.23 6.16
CA PRO A 18 -1.76 -9.25 7.22
C PRO A 18 -0.71 -8.14 7.28
N VAL A 19 0.52 -8.43 6.85
CA VAL A 19 1.61 -7.44 6.80
C VAL A 19 1.41 -6.47 5.65
N LEU A 20 1.10 -6.99 4.46
CA LEU A 20 0.94 -6.18 3.24
C LEU A 20 -0.39 -5.42 3.19
N ALA A 21 -1.43 -5.93 3.86
CA ALA A 21 -2.73 -5.27 3.96
C ALA A 21 -2.76 -4.11 4.98
N ASP A 22 -1.73 -3.97 5.82
CA ASP A 22 -1.60 -2.86 6.77
C ASP A 22 -1.10 -1.58 6.05
N THR A 23 -2.02 -0.96 5.32
CA THR A 23 -1.71 0.22 4.51
C THR A 23 -1.37 1.46 5.33
N GLU A 24 -1.80 1.55 6.59
CA GLU A 24 -1.46 2.67 7.49
C GLU A 24 0.03 2.67 7.81
N ARG A 25 0.58 1.53 8.20
CA ARG A 25 2.02 1.37 8.44
C ARG A 25 2.86 1.66 7.21
N PHE A 26 2.38 1.32 6.01
CA PHE A 26 3.10 1.66 4.78
C PHE A 26 3.04 3.15 4.49
N ASN A 27 1.92 3.82 4.73
CA ASN A 27 1.81 5.27 4.57
C ASN A 27 2.78 6.01 5.51
N GLU A 28 2.85 5.61 6.78
CA GLU A 28 3.83 6.13 7.74
C GLU A 28 5.27 5.90 7.30
N ALA A 29 5.59 4.68 6.85
CA ALA A 29 6.94 4.33 6.38
C ALA A 29 7.37 5.11 5.13
N MET A 30 6.42 5.51 4.29
CA MET A 30 6.64 6.38 3.13
C MET A 30 6.78 7.85 3.50
N GLY A 31 6.64 8.19 4.78
CA GLY A 31 6.64 9.59 5.24
C GLY A 31 5.42 10.37 4.72
N LEU A 32 4.34 9.68 4.38
CA LEU A 32 3.08 10.34 4.08
C LEU A 32 2.50 10.89 5.38
N PRO A 33 2.08 12.15 5.38
CA PRO A 33 1.51 12.76 6.58
C PRO A 33 0.23 12.03 6.98
N ALA A 34 -0.07 12.07 8.27
CA ALA A 34 -1.38 11.68 8.75
C ALA A 34 -2.46 12.41 7.94
N TYR A 35 -3.45 11.70 7.53
CA TYR A 35 -4.59 12.24 6.79
C TYR A 35 -5.88 11.92 7.53
N THR A 36 -6.87 12.78 7.36
CA THR A 36 -8.20 12.56 7.91
C THR A 36 -9.07 11.91 6.82
N LEU A 37 -9.72 10.81 7.16
CA LEU A 37 -10.76 10.19 6.33
C LEU A 37 -12.12 10.45 6.94
N GLU A 38 -12.97 11.17 6.23
CA GLU A 38 -14.33 11.46 6.65
C GLU A 38 -15.33 10.64 5.81
N PRO A 39 -16.05 9.69 6.41
CA PRO A 39 -17.14 9.00 5.73
C PRO A 39 -18.32 9.98 5.56
N THR A 40 -18.84 10.07 4.35
CA THR A 40 -20.01 10.89 4.03
C THR A 40 -21.09 10.01 3.42
N LEU A 41 -22.25 9.92 4.08
CA LEU A 41 -23.40 9.23 3.53
C LEU A 41 -24.01 10.08 2.39
N GLN A 42 -24.14 9.46 1.23
CA GLN A 42 -24.79 10.09 0.06
C GLN A 42 -26.30 9.87 0.09
N PRO A 43 -27.11 10.70 -0.62
CA PRO A 43 -28.56 10.53 -0.68
C PRO A 43 -29.03 9.16 -1.22
N ASN A 44 -28.19 8.49 -2.00
CA ASN A 44 -28.45 7.15 -2.54
C ASN A 44 -28.06 6.01 -1.58
N GLY A 45 -27.70 6.32 -0.33
CA GLY A 45 -27.30 5.34 0.68
C GLY A 45 -25.85 4.86 0.57
N THR A 46 -25.07 5.31 -0.39
CA THR A 46 -23.65 4.95 -0.48
C THR A 46 -22.78 5.79 0.47
N VAL A 47 -21.72 5.18 1.04
CA VAL A 47 -20.74 5.89 1.86
C VAL A 47 -19.54 6.24 0.98
N VAL A 48 -19.25 7.51 0.84
CA VAL A 48 -18.04 8.02 0.20
C VAL A 48 -17.05 8.42 1.28
N ARG A 49 -15.80 7.96 1.17
CA ARG A 49 -14.72 8.35 2.07
C ARG A 49 -13.89 9.43 1.40
N ARG A 50 -13.84 10.60 2.01
CA ARG A 50 -13.04 11.73 1.56
C ARG A 50 -11.84 11.91 2.45
N GLY A 51 -10.66 11.98 1.83
CA GLY A 51 -9.40 12.23 2.51
C GLY A 51 -8.89 13.63 2.26
N ARG A 52 -8.26 14.19 3.29
CA ARG A 52 -7.54 15.47 3.22
C ARG A 52 -6.17 15.31 3.84
N GLY A 53 -5.17 15.92 3.23
CA GLY A 53 -3.81 15.92 3.73
C GLY A 53 -2.96 16.99 3.08
N LYS A 54 -1.70 17.09 3.51
CA LYS A 54 -0.72 18.02 2.95
C LYS A 54 0.62 17.33 2.85
N THR A 55 1.25 17.37 1.68
CA THR A 55 2.58 16.78 1.50
C THR A 55 3.38 17.57 0.47
N ALA A 56 4.69 17.73 0.72
CA ALA A 56 5.64 18.43 -0.17
C ALA A 56 5.11 19.78 -0.70
N GLY A 57 4.39 20.55 0.14
CA GLY A 57 3.80 21.83 -0.24
C GLY A 57 2.43 21.75 -0.94
N PHE A 58 1.97 20.55 -1.32
CA PHE A 58 0.66 20.36 -1.92
C PHE A 58 -0.43 20.11 -0.87
N ALA A 59 -1.54 20.83 -0.95
CA ALA A 59 -2.77 20.42 -0.30
C ALA A 59 -3.41 19.33 -1.16
N LEU A 60 -3.79 18.23 -0.52
CA LEU A 60 -4.37 17.06 -1.16
C LEU A 60 -5.79 16.87 -0.67
N GLU A 61 -6.72 16.67 -1.60
CA GLU A 61 -8.09 16.24 -1.32
C GLU A 61 -8.45 15.13 -2.31
N TRP A 62 -9.04 14.06 -1.81
CA TRP A 62 -9.40 12.92 -2.64
C TRP A 62 -10.64 12.19 -2.15
N GLU A 63 -11.21 11.42 -3.03
CA GLU A 63 -12.24 10.43 -2.76
C GLU A 63 -11.60 9.03 -2.84
N GLU A 64 -11.75 8.22 -1.79
CA GLU A 64 -11.34 6.82 -1.84
C GLU A 64 -12.40 6.01 -2.57
N LYS A 65 -11.97 5.30 -3.61
CA LYS A 65 -12.81 4.31 -4.27
C LYS A 65 -12.86 3.04 -3.43
N PRO A 66 -13.91 2.22 -3.56
CA PRO A 66 -13.97 0.92 -2.93
C PRO A 66 -12.70 0.12 -3.20
N TYR A 67 -12.22 -0.59 -2.19
CA TYR A 67 -11.06 -1.46 -2.34
C TYR A 67 -11.46 -2.70 -3.14
N GLU A 68 -10.60 -3.06 -4.10
CA GLU A 68 -10.67 -4.36 -4.76
C GLU A 68 -9.72 -5.28 -4.02
N TRP A 69 -10.21 -6.39 -3.48
CA TRP A 69 -9.37 -7.31 -2.73
C TRP A 69 -9.87 -8.76 -2.79
N ILE A 70 -8.91 -9.67 -2.83
CA ILE A 70 -9.07 -11.10 -2.64
C ILE A 70 -8.11 -11.49 -1.53
N ALA A 71 -8.63 -11.93 -0.39
CA ALA A 71 -7.82 -12.24 0.79
C ALA A 71 -6.66 -13.18 0.44
N GLY A 72 -5.45 -12.80 0.87
CA GLY A 72 -4.23 -13.54 0.61
C GLY A 72 -3.67 -13.46 -0.81
N ARG A 73 -4.31 -12.76 -1.74
CA ARG A 73 -3.91 -12.75 -3.16
C ARG A 73 -3.81 -11.38 -3.81
N HIS A 74 -4.81 -10.54 -3.62
CA HIS A 74 -4.91 -9.28 -4.35
C HIS A 74 -5.44 -8.15 -3.49
N PHE A 75 -4.86 -6.97 -3.67
CA PHE A 75 -5.36 -5.74 -3.07
C PHE A 75 -5.11 -4.59 -4.03
N ARG A 76 -6.13 -3.77 -4.24
CA ARG A 76 -6.02 -2.51 -4.99
C ARG A 76 -6.77 -1.41 -4.26
N GLN A 77 -6.09 -0.29 -4.07
CA GLN A 77 -6.69 0.95 -3.59
C GLN A 77 -6.58 2.01 -4.69
N SER A 78 -7.62 2.79 -4.87
CA SER A 78 -7.62 3.91 -5.81
C SER A 78 -8.17 5.16 -5.15
N ARG A 79 -7.42 6.26 -5.22
CA ARG A 79 -7.79 7.59 -4.76
C ARG A 79 -7.99 8.49 -5.96
N LEU A 80 -9.16 9.12 -6.07
CA LEU A 80 -9.45 10.13 -7.07
C LEU A 80 -9.29 11.51 -6.44
N PHE A 81 -8.33 12.27 -6.93
CA PHE A 81 -8.01 13.58 -6.36
C PHE A 81 -8.88 14.67 -6.95
N THR A 82 -9.46 15.48 -6.07
CA THR A 82 -10.14 16.72 -6.40
C THR A 82 -9.20 17.92 -6.26
N LYS A 83 -8.09 17.75 -5.48
CA LYS A 83 -7.06 18.75 -5.31
C LYS A 83 -5.69 18.07 -5.13
N GLY A 84 -4.68 18.58 -5.84
CA GLY A 84 -3.32 18.06 -5.80
C GLY A 84 -2.74 17.85 -7.19
N PRO A 85 -1.55 17.22 -7.27
CA PRO A 85 -0.81 17.06 -8.53
C PRO A 85 -1.25 15.83 -9.36
N PHE A 86 -2.21 15.04 -8.86
CA PHE A 86 -2.67 13.80 -9.49
C PHE A 86 -4.17 13.86 -9.79
N ARG A 87 -4.60 13.12 -10.81
CA ARG A 87 -5.99 12.73 -11.00
C ARG A 87 -6.29 11.46 -10.22
N ARG A 88 -5.40 10.49 -10.28
CA ARG A 88 -5.52 9.19 -9.60
C ARG A 88 -4.17 8.77 -9.02
N PHE A 89 -4.23 8.08 -7.90
CA PHE A 89 -3.06 7.49 -7.24
C PHE A 89 -3.48 6.30 -6.37
N GLY A 90 -2.71 5.22 -6.38
CA GLY A 90 -2.98 4.08 -5.50
C GLY A 90 -2.06 2.90 -5.70
N PRO A 91 -1.89 2.06 -4.65
CA PRO A 91 -1.14 0.83 -4.69
C PRO A 91 -1.96 -0.34 -5.24
N VAL A 92 -1.24 -1.31 -5.79
CA VAL A 92 -1.72 -2.63 -6.16
C VAL A 92 -0.74 -3.66 -5.61
N PHE A 93 -1.26 -4.71 -4.97
CA PHE A 93 -0.51 -5.87 -4.52
C PHE A 93 -1.09 -7.14 -5.11
N ASP A 94 -0.22 -7.99 -5.64
CA ASP A 94 -0.53 -9.35 -6.05
C ASP A 94 0.41 -10.30 -5.32
N ILE A 95 -0.11 -11.36 -4.72
CA ILE A 95 0.63 -12.34 -3.94
C ILE A 95 0.32 -13.73 -4.47
N GLU A 96 1.36 -14.46 -4.84
CA GLU A 96 1.27 -15.83 -5.33
C GLU A 96 2.18 -16.76 -4.51
N PRO A 97 1.79 -18.01 -4.25
CA PRO A 97 2.70 -18.98 -3.65
C PRO A 97 3.88 -19.27 -4.60
N ASP A 98 5.08 -19.41 -4.03
CA ASP A 98 6.29 -19.72 -4.79
C ASP A 98 6.50 -21.23 -5.08
N GLY A 99 5.59 -22.08 -4.60
CA GLY A 99 5.68 -23.54 -4.70
C GLY A 99 6.65 -24.19 -3.73
N LYS A 100 7.37 -23.40 -2.90
CA LYS A 100 8.38 -23.88 -1.92
C LYS A 100 8.03 -23.49 -0.48
N GLY A 101 6.80 -23.01 -0.26
CA GLY A 101 6.32 -22.58 1.05
C GLY A 101 6.50 -21.08 1.33
N GLY A 102 6.93 -20.32 0.35
CA GLY A 102 7.04 -18.87 0.35
C GLY A 102 6.01 -18.18 -0.56
N SER A 103 6.27 -16.92 -0.86
CA SER A 103 5.41 -16.08 -1.70
C SER A 103 6.21 -15.25 -2.70
N HIS A 104 5.69 -15.13 -3.91
CA HIS A 104 6.04 -14.08 -4.85
C HIS A 104 5.09 -12.90 -4.65
N VAL A 105 5.62 -11.71 -4.46
CA VAL A 105 4.85 -10.48 -4.28
C VAL A 105 5.17 -9.53 -5.42
N THR A 106 4.13 -9.11 -6.13
CA THR A 106 4.20 -8.00 -7.07
C THR A 106 3.51 -6.80 -6.45
N TYR A 107 4.27 -5.73 -6.22
CA TYR A 107 3.76 -4.43 -5.80
C TYR A 107 3.83 -3.47 -6.96
N ALA A 108 2.77 -2.75 -7.22
CA ALA A 108 2.78 -1.65 -8.17
C ALA A 108 2.18 -0.40 -7.53
N LEU A 109 2.74 0.74 -7.89
CA LEU A 109 2.14 2.04 -7.63
C LEU A 109 1.69 2.63 -8.96
N GLU A 110 0.42 3.00 -9.03
CA GLU A 110 -0.21 3.60 -10.20
C GLU A 110 -0.54 5.06 -9.93
N TRP A 111 -0.24 5.96 -10.88
CA TRP A 111 -0.62 7.36 -10.77
C TRP A 111 -0.89 7.99 -12.13
N GLU A 112 -1.83 8.92 -12.14
CA GLU A 112 -2.18 9.74 -13.29
C GLU A 112 -1.86 11.20 -12.94
N PRO A 113 -0.73 11.75 -13.44
CA PRO A 113 -0.34 13.12 -13.12
C PRO A 113 -1.15 14.14 -13.92
N LEU A 114 -1.42 15.30 -13.32
CA LEU A 114 -2.06 16.43 -13.97
C LEU A 114 -1.05 17.40 -14.64
N SER A 115 0.24 17.25 -14.35
CA SER A 115 1.30 18.13 -14.86
C SER A 115 2.66 17.45 -14.85
N LEU A 116 3.67 18.08 -15.44
CA LEU A 116 5.06 17.61 -15.36
C LEU A 116 5.58 17.57 -13.92
N VAL A 117 5.16 18.51 -13.07
CA VAL A 117 5.48 18.50 -11.63
C VAL A 117 4.85 17.29 -10.96
N GLY A 118 3.58 17.01 -11.22
CA GLY A 118 2.89 15.80 -10.74
C GLY A 118 3.55 14.51 -11.24
N ARG A 119 4.07 14.51 -12.47
CA ARG A 119 4.82 13.38 -13.02
C ARG A 119 6.11 13.10 -12.24
N ALA A 120 6.94 14.14 -12.03
CA ALA A 120 8.18 14.02 -11.27
C ALA A 120 7.93 13.66 -9.80
N PHE A 121 6.94 14.28 -9.17
CA PHE A 121 6.56 14.01 -7.79
C PHE A 121 6.04 12.58 -7.62
N GLY A 122 5.17 12.09 -8.52
CA GLY A 122 4.68 10.70 -8.49
C GLY A 122 5.79 9.69 -8.68
N ALA A 123 6.76 9.94 -9.57
CA ALA A 123 7.92 9.07 -9.75
C ALA A 123 8.80 8.99 -8.48
N ARG A 124 8.98 10.12 -7.77
CA ARG A 124 9.69 10.17 -6.49
C ARG A 124 8.94 9.38 -5.41
N LEU A 125 7.64 9.63 -5.24
CA LEU A 125 6.81 8.87 -4.30
C LEU A 125 6.85 7.37 -4.60
N ALA A 126 6.76 7.00 -5.87
CA ALA A 126 6.85 5.61 -6.28
C ALA A 126 8.20 4.99 -5.85
N ALA A 127 9.33 5.69 -6.06
CA ALA A 127 10.63 5.18 -5.63
C ALA A 127 10.69 4.93 -4.12
N GLN A 128 10.23 5.89 -3.32
CA GLN A 128 10.20 5.78 -1.85
C GLN A 128 9.25 4.66 -1.39
N ALA A 129 8.08 4.53 -2.01
CA ALA A 129 7.09 3.50 -1.69
C ALA A 129 7.65 2.09 -1.89
N GLY A 130 8.27 1.80 -3.03
CA GLY A 130 8.83 0.48 -3.31
C GLY A 130 9.91 0.08 -2.30
N GLU A 131 10.79 1.00 -1.96
CA GLU A 131 11.83 0.77 -0.94
C GLU A 131 11.24 0.54 0.45
N ALA A 132 10.28 1.37 0.87
CA ALA A 132 9.63 1.26 2.17
C ALA A 132 8.85 -0.05 2.32
N VAL A 133 8.07 -0.44 1.31
CA VAL A 133 7.29 -1.69 1.29
C VAL A 133 8.22 -2.90 1.36
N GLY A 134 9.25 -2.96 0.51
CA GLY A 134 10.20 -4.06 0.50
C GLY A 134 10.91 -4.25 1.85
N ARG A 135 11.44 -3.17 2.41
CA ARG A 135 12.12 -3.19 3.71
C ARG A 135 11.20 -3.64 4.85
N ARG A 136 10.01 -3.04 4.97
CA ARG A 136 9.03 -3.39 6.02
C ARG A 136 8.58 -4.83 5.94
N THR A 137 8.40 -5.33 4.73
CA THR A 137 8.02 -6.74 4.53
C THR A 137 9.15 -7.68 4.96
N LEU A 138 10.41 -7.36 4.63
CA LEU A 138 11.56 -8.13 5.09
C LEU A 138 11.69 -8.14 6.61
N GLU A 139 11.51 -7.00 7.27
CA GLU A 139 11.53 -6.89 8.74
C GLU A 139 10.44 -7.77 9.38
N ALA A 140 9.23 -7.75 8.83
CA ALA A 140 8.11 -8.55 9.34
C ALA A 140 8.33 -10.06 9.12
N VAL A 141 8.90 -10.46 7.99
CA VAL A 141 9.28 -11.86 7.71
C VAL A 141 10.36 -12.34 8.71
N ALA A 142 11.39 -11.52 8.93
CA ALA A 142 12.45 -11.83 9.89
C ALA A 142 11.90 -11.97 11.31
N PHE A 143 11.02 -11.08 11.75
CA PHE A 143 10.36 -11.16 13.05
C PHE A 143 9.49 -12.42 13.20
N ALA A 144 8.71 -12.78 12.17
CA ALA A 144 7.89 -13.98 12.16
C ALA A 144 8.71 -15.28 12.25
N ARG A 145 9.94 -15.28 11.69
CA ARG A 145 10.90 -16.37 11.81
C ARG A 145 11.54 -16.45 13.20
N GLY A 146 11.93 -15.32 13.78
CA GLY A 146 12.50 -15.24 15.12
C GLY A 146 11.57 -15.79 16.21
N LYS A 147 10.27 -15.53 16.10
CA LYS A 147 9.25 -16.12 16.99
C LYS A 147 9.16 -17.65 16.90
N ARG A 148 9.45 -18.25 15.74
CA ARG A 148 9.49 -19.72 15.59
C ARG A 148 10.72 -20.35 16.25
N ALA A 149 11.86 -19.68 16.24
CA ALA A 149 13.09 -20.16 16.91
C ALA A 149 12.99 -20.06 18.44
N GLY A 150 12.24 -19.05 18.97
CA GLY A 150 12.01 -18.88 20.42
C GLY A 150 10.89 -19.73 21.01
N GLY A 151 10.14 -20.47 20.19
CA GLY A 151 8.98 -21.28 20.61
C GLY A 151 9.29 -22.71 21.05
N ARG A 152 10.53 -23.09 21.28
CA ARG A 152 10.93 -24.38 21.89
C ARG A 152 11.55 -24.18 23.27
N LEU A 153 10.71 -23.86 24.22
CA LEU A 153 10.94 -24.23 25.62
C LEU A 153 9.93 -25.30 25.96
N THR A 154 10.27 -26.53 25.76
CA THR A 154 9.64 -27.68 26.43
C THR A 154 10.40 -27.98 27.73
N PRO A 155 9.66 -28.39 28.79
CA PRO A 155 10.18 -28.61 30.15
C PRO A 155 11.20 -29.69 30.21
#